data_3120fd7e609938f2281b720f1f4033b7
#
_entry.id   3120fd7e609938f2281b720f1f4033b7
#
_cell.length_a   1.000
_cell.length_b   1.000
_cell.length_c   1.000
_cell.angle_alpha   90.00
_cell.angle_beta   90.00
_cell.angle_gamma   90.00
#
_symmetry.space_group_name_H-M   'P 1'
#
loop_
_entity.id
_entity.type
_entity.pdbx_description
1 polymer ?
#
loop_
_entity_poly.entity_id
_entity_poly.type
_entity_poly.pdbx_seq_one_letter_code
_entity_poly.pdbx_strand_id
1 'polypeptide(L)'
;MYKIALSSTGKVIDEKLFESFKEAGIHAIEISGLFEDHMNYDMGHIKKAADKFGVKLWSYHLPFKPFDIIDLSKRELCKNSVKIMGELIKRAGDYGIDKYIVHSSGIIKRDELSQDEFHDRMECSKESLAALAEIAHRAGGNVCVENLPPKCIPTKVDEVRELLSADDRLRVCVDTNHMLPGNPVDFIKGLADKLVTVHISDYDLINERHWMPGQGVVNWQEVYNGLKEVNYSGLWLYEIGYKSNGRIYSPKDFVQNANDIFENKKLGVYGIEQ
;
A
#
# COMPACT_ATOMS: atom_id res chain seq x y z
N MET A 1 -20.48 -2.78 -4.52
CA MET A 1 -19.19 -3.09 -5.18
C MET A 1 -18.22 -1.96 -4.88
N TYR A 2 -16.94 -2.27 -4.65
CA TYR A 2 -15.92 -1.26 -4.44
C TYR A 2 -15.55 -0.57 -5.76
N LYS A 3 -15.16 0.69 -5.70
CA LYS A 3 -14.50 1.36 -6.82
C LYS A 3 -13.06 0.85 -6.92
N ILE A 4 -12.55 0.74 -8.15
CA ILE A 4 -11.24 0.15 -8.44
C ILE A 4 -10.19 1.24 -8.52
N ALA A 5 -9.04 0.98 -7.93
CA ALA A 5 -7.83 1.79 -8.01
C ALA A 5 -6.62 0.93 -8.35
N LEU A 6 -5.59 1.53 -8.93
CA LEU A 6 -4.30 0.89 -9.18
C LEU A 6 -3.18 1.70 -8.53
N SER A 7 -2.19 0.99 -7.98
CA SER A 7 -0.88 1.59 -7.68
C SER A 7 -0.13 1.92 -8.99
N SER A 8 0.64 3.00 -8.98
CA SER A 8 1.52 3.36 -10.10
C SER A 8 2.80 2.51 -10.17
N THR A 9 2.98 1.55 -9.27
CA THR A 9 4.12 0.64 -9.25
C THR A 9 4.40 0.05 -10.64
N GLY A 10 5.62 0.26 -11.14
CA GLY A 10 6.05 -0.23 -12.46
C GLY A 10 5.37 0.45 -13.66
N LYS A 11 4.75 1.62 -13.46
CA LYS A 11 4.06 2.39 -14.52
C LYS A 11 4.65 3.79 -14.65
N VAL A 12 4.65 4.31 -15.86
CA VAL A 12 4.95 5.74 -16.10
C VAL A 12 3.69 6.55 -15.82
N ILE A 13 3.78 7.56 -14.94
CA ILE A 13 2.65 8.42 -14.60
C ILE A 13 2.58 9.58 -15.58
N ASP A 14 1.81 9.40 -16.67
CA ASP A 14 1.59 10.37 -17.73
C ASP A 14 0.11 10.50 -18.10
N GLU A 15 -0.23 11.38 -19.02
CA GLU A 15 -1.60 11.56 -19.50
C GLU A 15 -2.20 10.28 -20.11
N LYS A 16 -1.38 9.45 -20.77
CA LYS A 16 -1.84 8.19 -21.40
C LYS A 16 -2.26 7.18 -20.36
N LEU A 17 -1.57 7.14 -19.21
CA LEU A 17 -1.97 6.29 -18.10
C LEU A 17 -3.37 6.68 -17.61
N PHE A 18 -3.63 7.96 -17.33
CA PHE A 18 -4.92 8.44 -16.85
C PHE A 18 -6.04 8.27 -17.87
N GLU A 19 -5.76 8.48 -19.16
CA GLU A 19 -6.69 8.20 -20.25
C GLU A 19 -7.11 6.73 -20.25
N SER A 20 -6.13 5.80 -20.18
CA SER A 20 -6.38 4.36 -20.12
C SER A 20 -7.19 3.94 -18.90
N PHE A 21 -6.99 4.61 -17.74
CA PHE A 21 -7.77 4.40 -16.53
C PHE A 21 -9.23 4.81 -16.73
N LYS A 22 -9.46 5.99 -17.27
CA LYS A 22 -10.82 6.47 -17.60
C LYS A 22 -11.55 5.50 -18.53
N GLU A 23 -10.88 5.07 -19.61
CA GLU A 23 -11.47 4.14 -20.58
C GLU A 23 -11.81 2.77 -19.98
N ALA A 24 -11.01 2.31 -19.02
CA ALA A 24 -11.24 1.04 -18.34
C ALA A 24 -12.24 1.14 -17.18
N GLY A 25 -12.57 2.34 -16.69
CA GLY A 25 -13.41 2.53 -15.52
C GLY A 25 -12.64 2.44 -14.19
N ILE A 26 -11.32 2.72 -14.20
CA ILE A 26 -10.52 2.84 -12.97
C ILE A 26 -10.72 4.24 -12.39
N HIS A 27 -11.02 4.31 -11.10
CA HIS A 27 -11.48 5.53 -10.45
C HIS A 27 -10.39 6.33 -9.77
N ALA A 28 -9.29 5.67 -9.40
CA ALA A 28 -8.24 6.31 -8.61
C ALA A 28 -6.88 5.65 -8.82
N ILE A 29 -5.85 6.38 -8.42
CA ILE A 29 -4.46 5.94 -8.43
C ILE A 29 -3.82 6.15 -7.07
N GLU A 30 -2.95 5.23 -6.67
CA GLU A 30 -1.93 5.44 -5.66
C GLU A 30 -0.64 5.85 -6.34
N ILE A 31 0.00 6.92 -5.86
CA ILE A 31 1.32 7.33 -6.32
C ILE A 31 2.38 6.50 -5.58
N SER A 32 3.15 5.73 -6.34
CA SER A 32 4.24 4.88 -5.87
C SER A 32 5.37 4.90 -6.90
N GLY A 33 6.60 4.59 -6.49
CA GLY A 33 7.74 4.57 -7.41
C GLY A 33 9.05 4.24 -6.70
N LEU A 34 10.16 4.35 -7.42
CA LEU A 34 11.49 4.28 -6.85
C LEU A 34 11.81 5.56 -6.07
N PHE A 35 12.84 5.55 -5.23
CA PHE A 35 13.26 6.71 -4.45
C PHE A 35 13.47 7.96 -5.32
N GLU A 36 14.15 7.79 -6.44
CA GLU A 36 14.44 8.85 -7.41
C GLU A 36 13.16 9.41 -8.03
N ASP A 37 12.16 8.56 -8.28
CA ASP A 37 10.86 8.98 -8.80
C ASP A 37 10.17 9.91 -7.81
N HIS A 38 10.15 9.52 -6.52
CA HIS A 38 9.56 10.34 -5.46
C HIS A 38 10.21 11.73 -5.35
N MET A 39 11.53 11.82 -5.55
CA MET A 39 12.24 13.10 -5.53
C MET A 39 11.88 13.97 -6.74
N ASN A 40 11.57 13.36 -7.88
CA ASN A 40 11.41 14.04 -9.18
C ASN A 40 9.94 14.19 -9.65
N TYR A 41 8.96 13.61 -8.96
CA TYR A 41 7.55 13.75 -9.37
C TYR A 41 7.11 15.22 -9.43
N ASP A 42 6.66 15.65 -10.58
CA ASP A 42 5.89 16.89 -10.75
C ASP A 42 4.43 16.62 -10.36
N MET A 43 4.13 16.79 -9.07
CA MET A 43 2.79 16.57 -8.54
C MET A 43 1.74 17.49 -9.16
N GLY A 44 2.13 18.70 -9.61
CA GLY A 44 1.22 19.62 -10.29
C GLY A 44 0.80 19.09 -11.66
N HIS A 45 1.76 18.57 -12.44
CA HIS A 45 1.48 17.92 -13.72
C HIS A 45 0.63 16.65 -13.54
N ILE A 46 0.99 15.81 -12.57
CA ILE A 46 0.24 14.58 -12.23
C ILE A 46 -1.21 14.91 -11.86
N LYS A 47 -1.41 15.89 -10.96
CA LYS A 47 -2.75 16.31 -10.54
C LYS A 47 -3.59 16.84 -11.71
N LYS A 48 -3.01 17.68 -12.54
CA LYS A 48 -3.69 18.22 -13.74
C LYS A 48 -4.11 17.12 -14.70
N ALA A 49 -3.25 16.14 -14.94
CA ALA A 49 -3.57 15.00 -15.79
C ALA A 49 -4.66 14.12 -15.16
N ALA A 50 -4.57 13.81 -13.87
CA ALA A 50 -5.57 13.06 -13.14
C ALA A 50 -6.96 13.73 -13.21
N ASP A 51 -7.04 15.04 -12.97
CA ASP A 51 -8.28 15.82 -13.03
C ASP A 51 -8.90 15.82 -14.43
N LYS A 52 -8.08 15.99 -15.48
CA LYS A 52 -8.52 15.95 -16.89
C LYS A 52 -9.28 14.66 -17.21
N PHE A 53 -8.87 13.55 -16.65
CA PHE A 53 -9.50 12.25 -16.89
C PHE A 53 -10.44 11.79 -15.79
N GLY A 54 -10.63 12.57 -14.72
CA GLY A 54 -11.53 12.26 -13.62
C GLY A 54 -11.02 11.12 -12.71
N VAL A 55 -9.70 10.90 -12.66
CA VAL A 55 -9.06 9.92 -11.80
C VAL A 55 -8.63 10.58 -10.49
N LYS A 56 -9.05 10.03 -9.34
CA LYS A 56 -8.68 10.58 -8.02
C LYS A 56 -7.24 10.17 -7.66
N LEU A 57 -6.43 11.11 -7.17
CA LEU A 57 -5.21 10.78 -6.43
C LEU A 57 -5.66 10.27 -5.05
N TRP A 58 -5.54 8.96 -4.79
CA TRP A 58 -6.12 8.32 -3.61
C TRP A 58 -5.17 8.28 -2.43
N SER A 59 -3.95 7.82 -2.67
CA SER A 59 -2.92 7.62 -1.66
C SER A 59 -1.54 7.88 -2.24
N TYR A 60 -0.57 8.05 -1.36
CA TYR A 60 0.83 8.19 -1.70
C TYR A 60 1.62 7.14 -0.92
N HIS A 61 2.20 6.18 -1.60
CA HIS A 61 3.10 5.22 -1.00
C HIS A 61 4.46 5.87 -0.78
N LEU A 62 4.83 6.09 0.48
CA LEU A 62 6.12 6.70 0.82
C LEU A 62 7.27 5.74 0.45
N PRO A 63 8.46 6.27 0.10
CA PRO A 63 9.60 5.43 -0.23
C PRO A 63 10.03 4.61 0.97
N PHE A 64 10.31 3.32 0.75
CA PHE A 64 10.82 2.39 1.76
C PHE A 64 12.21 1.86 1.42
N LYS A 65 12.75 2.24 0.29
CA LYS A 65 14.11 1.95 -0.19
C LYS A 65 14.78 3.25 -0.64
N PRO A 66 16.13 3.31 -0.70
CA PRO A 66 17.08 2.25 -0.29
C PRO A 66 17.22 2.15 1.24
N PHE A 67 17.47 0.94 1.77
CA PHE A 67 17.46 0.65 3.22
C PHE A 67 18.65 1.22 4.02
N ASP A 68 19.62 1.80 3.36
CA ASP A 68 20.71 2.56 3.94
C ASP A 68 20.40 4.07 4.06
N ILE A 69 19.27 4.52 3.50
CA ILE A 69 18.78 5.89 3.57
C ILE A 69 17.45 5.97 4.32
N ILE A 70 16.56 5.01 4.07
CA ILE A 70 15.18 4.99 4.59
C ILE A 70 14.97 3.76 5.48
N ASP A 71 14.81 3.98 6.77
CA ASP A 71 14.36 2.99 7.75
C ASP A 71 13.86 3.72 9.00
N LEU A 72 12.57 3.61 9.30
CA LEU A 72 11.94 4.26 10.45
C LEU A 72 12.25 3.55 11.77
N SER A 73 12.70 2.28 11.71
CA SER A 73 13.03 1.48 12.88
C SER A 73 14.48 1.60 13.33
N LYS A 74 15.33 2.28 12.54
CA LYS A 74 16.77 2.36 12.77
C LYS A 74 17.15 3.70 13.36
N ARG A 75 17.72 3.73 14.59
CA ARG A 75 18.05 4.95 15.32
C ARG A 75 18.90 5.92 14.52
N GLU A 76 19.89 5.41 13.75
CA GLU A 76 20.77 6.20 12.92
C GLU A 76 20.10 6.78 11.66
N LEU A 77 18.99 6.18 11.19
CA LEU A 77 18.29 6.57 9.94
C LEU A 77 16.94 7.25 10.19
N CYS A 78 16.27 6.94 11.29
CA CYS A 78 14.87 7.33 11.49
C CYS A 78 14.62 8.84 11.38
N LYS A 79 15.50 9.68 11.93
CA LYS A 79 15.35 11.15 11.82
C LYS A 79 15.43 11.64 10.38
N ASN A 80 16.34 11.09 9.59
CA ASN A 80 16.46 11.44 8.17
C ASN A 80 15.27 10.91 7.38
N SER A 81 14.84 9.69 7.65
CA SER A 81 13.65 9.08 7.03
C SER A 81 12.39 9.92 7.29
N VAL A 82 12.15 10.32 8.54
CA VAL A 82 11.04 11.21 8.92
C VAL A 82 11.11 12.55 8.19
N LYS A 83 12.30 13.13 8.08
CA LYS A 83 12.47 14.39 7.33
C LYS A 83 12.10 14.24 5.86
N ILE A 84 12.65 13.25 5.17
CA ILE A 84 12.38 13.00 3.75
C ILE A 84 10.89 12.69 3.53
N MET A 85 10.34 11.74 4.28
CA MET A 85 8.92 11.37 4.16
C MET A 85 7.99 12.54 4.50
N GLY A 86 8.35 13.34 5.51
CA GLY A 86 7.58 14.52 5.91
C GLY A 86 7.51 15.61 4.83
N GLU A 87 8.58 15.79 4.06
CA GLU A 87 8.58 16.70 2.90
C GLU A 87 7.69 16.16 1.77
N LEU A 88 7.72 14.84 1.52
CA LEU A 88 6.86 14.19 0.53
C LEU A 88 5.38 14.28 0.93
N ILE A 89 5.06 14.06 2.21
CA ILE A 89 3.70 14.20 2.76
C ILE A 89 3.16 15.62 2.51
N LYS A 90 3.91 16.64 2.86
CA LYS A 90 3.51 18.05 2.64
C LYS A 90 3.24 18.31 1.17
N ARG A 91 4.21 17.94 0.30
CA ARG A 91 4.09 18.11 -1.14
C ARG A 91 2.89 17.38 -1.74
N ALA A 92 2.62 16.14 -1.32
CA ALA A 92 1.48 15.37 -1.81
C ALA A 92 0.13 15.91 -1.26
N GLY A 93 0.12 16.39 -0.01
CA GLY A 93 -1.04 17.02 0.63
C GLY A 93 -1.52 18.27 -0.09
N ASP A 94 -0.62 19.10 -0.63
CA ASP A 94 -0.95 20.29 -1.43
C ASP A 94 -1.79 19.94 -2.67
N TYR A 95 -1.79 18.68 -3.10
CA TYR A 95 -2.57 18.18 -4.24
C TYR A 95 -3.75 17.29 -3.85
N GLY A 96 -4.14 17.32 -2.56
CA GLY A 96 -5.36 16.66 -2.05
C GLY A 96 -5.21 15.18 -1.77
N ILE A 97 -3.99 14.65 -1.65
CA ILE A 97 -3.73 13.30 -1.15
C ILE A 97 -3.81 13.34 0.38
N ASP A 98 -4.60 12.43 0.95
CA ASP A 98 -4.89 12.39 2.39
C ASP A 98 -4.50 11.05 3.06
N LYS A 99 -3.88 10.12 2.33
CA LYS A 99 -3.41 8.82 2.82
C LYS A 99 -1.96 8.59 2.41
N TYR A 100 -1.10 8.38 3.39
CA TYR A 100 0.33 8.19 3.20
C TYR A 100 0.73 6.81 3.71
N ILE A 101 0.94 5.87 2.77
CA ILE A 101 1.29 4.49 3.11
C ILE A 101 2.75 4.43 3.52
N VAL A 102 3.04 3.73 4.60
CA VAL A 102 4.39 3.69 5.17
C VAL A 102 4.79 2.29 5.59
N HIS A 103 5.98 1.90 5.20
CA HIS A 103 6.70 0.79 5.80
C HIS A 103 7.42 1.29 7.06
N SER A 104 7.08 0.75 8.21
CA SER A 104 7.66 1.17 9.50
C SER A 104 9.07 0.64 9.75
N SER A 105 9.53 -0.32 8.94
CA SER A 105 10.93 -0.79 8.97
C SER A 105 11.43 -1.14 7.57
N GLY A 106 12.76 -1.14 7.42
CA GLY A 106 13.42 -1.85 6.33
C GLY A 106 13.48 -3.36 6.57
N ILE A 107 14.26 -4.08 5.75
CA ILE A 107 14.49 -5.51 5.95
C ILE A 107 15.34 -5.71 7.22
N ILE A 108 14.83 -6.54 8.11
CA ILE A 108 15.50 -6.95 9.34
C ILE A 108 15.65 -8.47 9.34
N LYS A 109 16.71 -8.95 9.97
CA LYS A 109 16.91 -10.38 10.22
C LYS A 109 16.36 -10.72 11.60
N ARG A 110 15.03 -10.86 11.70
CA ARG A 110 14.32 -11.04 12.99
C ARG A 110 14.92 -12.13 13.86
N ASP A 111 15.30 -13.27 13.24
CA ASP A 111 15.87 -14.42 13.93
C ASP A 111 17.28 -14.17 14.48
N GLU A 112 17.94 -13.09 14.03
CA GLU A 112 19.26 -12.67 14.48
C GLU A 112 19.20 -11.56 15.55
N LEU A 113 18.00 -10.95 15.80
CA LEU A 113 17.84 -9.89 16.79
C LEU A 113 17.60 -10.47 18.19
N SER A 114 18.26 -9.89 19.20
CA SER A 114 17.84 -10.05 20.60
C SER A 114 16.47 -9.40 20.85
N GLN A 115 15.85 -9.77 21.99
CA GLN A 115 14.59 -9.14 22.39
C GLN A 115 14.75 -7.61 22.59
N ASP A 116 15.85 -7.18 23.16
CA ASP A 116 16.12 -5.75 23.39
C ASP A 116 16.30 -4.98 22.08
N GLU A 117 17.02 -5.56 21.12
CA GLU A 117 17.16 -4.96 19.77
C GLU A 117 15.83 -4.88 19.04
N PHE A 118 15.00 -5.92 19.13
CA PHE A 118 13.67 -5.90 18.55
C PHE A 118 12.78 -4.82 19.21
N HIS A 119 12.83 -4.73 20.53
CA HIS A 119 12.10 -3.70 21.28
C HIS A 119 12.57 -2.29 20.88
N ASP A 120 13.87 -2.04 20.80
CA ASP A 120 14.41 -0.74 20.35
C ASP A 120 13.97 -0.37 18.94
N ARG A 121 13.89 -1.36 18.04
CA ARG A 121 13.34 -1.16 16.69
C ARG A 121 11.86 -0.75 16.72
N MET A 122 11.05 -1.41 17.54
CA MET A 122 9.63 -1.08 17.70
C MET A 122 9.46 0.34 18.25
N GLU A 123 10.19 0.69 19.30
CA GLU A 123 10.11 2.04 19.88
C GLU A 123 10.59 3.12 18.90
N CYS A 124 11.67 2.89 18.15
CA CYS A 124 12.14 3.81 17.11
C CYS A 124 11.09 3.99 16.00
N SER A 125 10.42 2.91 15.59
CA SER A 125 9.32 2.97 14.63
C SER A 125 8.13 3.78 15.16
N LYS A 126 7.75 3.57 16.43
CA LYS A 126 6.66 4.31 17.08
C LYS A 126 6.95 5.80 17.15
N GLU A 127 8.15 6.19 17.59
CA GLU A 127 8.58 7.59 17.62
C GLU A 127 8.53 8.24 16.23
N SER A 128 8.99 7.51 15.21
CA SER A 128 8.99 7.96 13.81
C SER A 128 7.57 8.13 13.27
N LEU A 129 6.69 7.14 13.54
CA LEU A 129 5.29 7.16 13.11
C LEU A 129 4.51 8.29 13.77
N ALA A 130 4.71 8.56 15.07
CA ALA A 130 4.10 9.68 15.77
C ALA A 130 4.52 11.02 15.14
N ALA A 131 5.80 11.19 14.81
CA ALA A 131 6.29 12.39 14.15
C ALA A 131 5.69 12.57 12.74
N LEU A 132 5.58 11.49 11.95
CA LEU A 132 4.94 11.52 10.64
C LEU A 132 3.43 11.76 10.75
N ALA A 133 2.75 11.20 11.76
CA ALA A 133 1.32 11.42 12.00
C ALA A 133 1.01 12.90 12.23
N GLU A 134 1.84 13.61 13.00
CA GLU A 134 1.71 15.06 13.20
C GLU A 134 1.89 15.83 11.90
N ILE A 135 2.89 15.47 11.08
CA ILE A 135 3.12 16.12 9.78
C ILE A 135 1.94 15.86 8.84
N ALA A 136 1.46 14.63 8.75
CA ALA A 136 0.33 14.25 7.91
C ALA A 136 -0.97 14.96 8.34
N HIS A 137 -1.21 15.06 9.64
CA HIS A 137 -2.37 15.78 10.18
C HIS A 137 -2.37 17.25 9.76
N ARG A 138 -1.23 17.92 9.83
CA ARG A 138 -1.09 19.31 9.36
C ARG A 138 -1.28 19.46 7.86
N ALA A 139 -1.00 18.40 7.09
CA ALA A 139 -1.25 18.33 5.65
C ALA A 139 -2.69 17.88 5.30
N GLY A 140 -3.56 17.69 6.31
CA GLY A 140 -4.96 17.30 6.11
C GLY A 140 -5.17 15.80 5.86
N GLY A 141 -4.20 14.96 6.20
CA GLY A 141 -4.25 13.51 5.96
C GLY A 141 -3.79 12.65 7.13
N ASN A 142 -3.60 11.36 6.87
CA ASN A 142 -3.20 10.36 7.85
C ASN A 142 -2.08 9.47 7.30
N VAL A 143 -1.16 9.08 8.19
CA VAL A 143 -0.22 8.00 7.93
C VAL A 143 -0.94 6.66 8.07
N CYS A 144 -0.76 5.79 7.09
CA CYS A 144 -1.34 4.45 7.05
C CYS A 144 -0.21 3.41 7.19
N VAL A 145 -0.12 2.79 8.35
CA VAL A 145 0.87 1.74 8.62
C VAL A 145 0.49 0.50 7.84
N GLU A 146 1.43 -0.06 7.09
CA GLU A 146 1.24 -1.26 6.31
C GLU A 146 1.77 -2.49 7.07
N ASN A 147 1.05 -3.63 7.01
CA ASN A 147 1.60 -4.91 7.43
C ASN A 147 2.66 -5.36 6.41
N LEU A 148 3.78 -5.87 6.90
CA LEU A 148 4.97 -6.12 6.10
C LEU A 148 5.33 -7.62 6.04
N PRO A 149 6.14 -8.04 5.05
CA PRO A 149 6.57 -9.44 4.93
C PRO A 149 7.48 -9.88 6.10
N PRO A 150 7.69 -11.19 6.30
CA PRO A 150 8.28 -11.77 7.52
C PRO A 150 9.64 -11.23 7.98
N LYS A 151 10.38 -10.58 7.10
CA LYS A 151 11.69 -9.97 7.42
C LYS A 151 11.59 -8.49 7.79
N CYS A 152 10.40 -8.01 8.13
CA CYS A 152 10.15 -6.60 8.48
C CYS A 152 9.35 -6.50 9.79
N ILE A 153 9.00 -5.29 10.19
CA ILE A 153 8.08 -4.95 11.28
C ILE A 153 7.05 -3.96 10.70
N PRO A 154 5.73 -4.20 10.84
CA PRO A 154 5.05 -5.29 11.54
C PRO A 154 4.68 -6.47 10.62
N THR A 155 4.65 -7.68 11.18
CA THR A 155 4.24 -8.90 10.45
C THR A 155 3.00 -9.57 11.03
N LYS A 156 2.48 -9.06 12.15
CA LYS A 156 1.34 -9.60 12.89
C LYS A 156 0.38 -8.49 13.30
N VAL A 157 -0.89 -8.84 13.48
CA VAL A 157 -1.92 -7.89 13.93
C VAL A 157 -1.52 -7.17 15.23
N ASP A 158 -1.00 -7.90 16.22
CA ASP A 158 -0.60 -7.31 17.50
C ASP A 158 0.56 -6.32 17.34
N GLU A 159 1.51 -6.58 16.45
CA GLU A 159 2.61 -5.66 16.15
C GLU A 159 2.10 -4.39 15.44
N VAL A 160 1.13 -4.53 14.52
CA VAL A 160 0.47 -3.35 13.92
C VAL A 160 -0.25 -2.55 15.02
N ARG A 161 -1.01 -3.22 15.91
CA ARG A 161 -1.69 -2.58 17.04
C ARG A 161 -0.70 -1.84 17.96
N GLU A 162 0.45 -2.44 18.24
CA GLU A 162 1.49 -1.81 19.03
C GLU A 162 2.03 -0.54 18.34
N LEU A 163 2.31 -0.57 17.05
CA LEU A 163 2.73 0.62 16.29
C LEU A 163 1.65 1.71 16.28
N LEU A 164 0.38 1.32 16.12
CA LEU A 164 -0.75 2.26 16.13
C LEU A 164 -0.94 2.97 17.48
N SER A 165 -0.44 2.39 18.57
CA SER A 165 -0.50 3.01 19.91
C SER A 165 0.35 4.27 20.02
N ALA A 166 1.24 4.52 19.06
CA ALA A 166 2.09 5.71 19.05
C ALA A 166 1.32 7.02 18.82
N ASP A 167 0.20 6.96 18.07
CA ASP A 167 -0.64 8.14 17.81
C ASP A 167 -2.04 7.71 17.33
N ASP A 168 -3.09 8.24 17.93
CA ASP A 168 -4.49 7.90 17.60
C ASP A 168 -4.90 8.24 16.15
N ARG A 169 -4.17 9.13 15.49
CA ARG A 169 -4.39 9.53 14.10
C ARG A 169 -3.86 8.52 13.07
N LEU A 170 -3.03 7.58 13.49
CA LEU A 170 -2.53 6.51 12.62
C LEU A 170 -3.68 5.65 12.11
N ARG A 171 -3.55 5.21 10.88
CA ARG A 171 -4.49 4.33 10.16
C ARG A 171 -3.73 3.13 9.62
N VAL A 172 -4.45 2.24 8.94
CA VAL A 172 -3.87 0.99 8.40
C VAL A 172 -4.13 0.88 6.91
N CYS A 173 -3.10 0.43 6.20
CA CYS A 173 -3.18 -0.24 4.92
C CYS A 173 -2.99 -1.75 5.16
N VAL A 174 -3.95 -2.57 4.74
CA VAL A 174 -3.75 -4.04 4.75
C VAL A 174 -3.33 -4.50 3.37
N ASP A 175 -2.08 -4.98 3.27
CA ASP A 175 -1.58 -5.65 2.07
C ASP A 175 -1.81 -7.16 2.17
N THR A 176 -2.47 -7.72 1.15
CA THR A 176 -2.82 -9.13 1.08
C THR A 176 -1.66 -10.03 0.71
N ASN A 177 -0.55 -9.49 0.20
CA ASN A 177 0.62 -10.22 -0.28
C ASN A 177 1.73 -10.39 0.78
N HIS A 178 1.64 -9.65 1.89
CA HIS A 178 2.68 -9.61 2.93
C HIS A 178 2.47 -10.63 4.07
N MET A 179 1.47 -11.50 3.97
CA MET A 179 1.07 -12.40 5.07
C MET A 179 1.64 -13.81 4.89
N LEU A 180 2.90 -14.00 5.22
CA LEU A 180 3.64 -15.26 5.04
C LEU A 180 4.08 -15.88 6.39
N PRO A 181 3.50 -16.96 6.88
CA PRO A 181 2.18 -17.52 6.59
C PRO A 181 1.06 -16.77 7.30
N GLY A 182 -0.08 -16.60 6.68
CA GLY A 182 -1.23 -15.91 7.32
C GLY A 182 -2.46 -15.84 6.43
N ASN A 183 -3.52 -15.27 6.99
CA ASN A 183 -4.77 -15.05 6.28
C ASN A 183 -5.08 -13.56 6.22
N PRO A 184 -5.26 -12.95 5.03
CA PRO A 184 -5.64 -11.55 4.89
C PRO A 184 -6.88 -11.15 5.70
N VAL A 185 -7.85 -12.07 5.86
CA VAL A 185 -9.09 -11.80 6.59
C VAL A 185 -8.85 -11.55 8.08
N ASP A 186 -7.86 -12.20 8.67
CA ASP A 186 -7.51 -11.98 10.08
C ASP A 186 -6.98 -10.57 10.32
N PHE A 187 -6.15 -10.05 9.40
CA PHE A 187 -5.68 -8.67 9.45
C PHE A 187 -6.82 -7.68 9.20
N ILE A 188 -7.67 -7.91 8.20
CA ILE A 188 -8.85 -7.08 7.91
C ILE A 188 -9.74 -6.97 9.16
N LYS A 189 -10.07 -8.09 9.80
CA LYS A 189 -10.92 -8.12 10.99
C LYS A 189 -10.21 -7.58 12.23
N GLY A 190 -8.95 -7.96 12.41
CA GLY A 190 -8.14 -7.53 13.56
C GLY A 190 -7.80 -6.04 13.58
N LEU A 191 -7.91 -5.34 12.43
CA LEU A 191 -7.54 -3.92 12.28
C LEU A 191 -8.68 -3.05 11.74
N ALA A 192 -9.92 -3.56 11.75
CA ALA A 192 -11.09 -2.97 11.10
C ALA A 192 -11.36 -1.51 11.47
N ASP A 193 -11.18 -1.15 12.73
CA ASP A 193 -11.42 0.20 13.28
C ASP A 193 -10.42 1.26 12.78
N LYS A 194 -9.28 0.83 12.25
CA LYS A 194 -8.22 1.69 11.72
C LYS A 194 -7.99 1.51 10.21
N LEU A 195 -8.66 0.55 9.57
CA LEU A 195 -8.48 0.20 8.16
C LEU A 195 -9.08 1.26 7.23
N VAL A 196 -8.25 1.89 6.39
CA VAL A 196 -8.69 2.93 5.45
C VAL A 196 -8.32 2.67 3.99
N THR A 197 -7.39 1.76 3.74
CA THR A 197 -7.00 1.33 2.39
C THR A 197 -6.45 -0.10 2.43
N VAL A 198 -6.41 -0.73 1.27
CA VAL A 198 -5.89 -2.10 1.09
C VAL A 198 -4.99 -2.14 -0.13
N HIS A 199 -3.99 -3.02 -0.12
CA HIS A 199 -3.24 -3.43 -1.30
C HIS A 199 -3.64 -4.86 -1.68
N ILE A 200 -4.12 -4.99 -2.90
CA ILE A 200 -4.66 -6.25 -3.43
C ILE A 200 -3.65 -6.85 -4.39
N SER A 201 -3.09 -7.97 -4.04
CA SER A 201 -2.29 -8.82 -4.91
C SER A 201 -2.20 -10.24 -4.36
N ASP A 202 -1.98 -11.23 -5.23
CA ASP A 202 -1.94 -12.65 -4.90
C ASP A 202 -0.51 -13.15 -4.74
N TYR A 203 -0.33 -14.27 -4.07
CA TYR A 203 0.98 -14.89 -3.81
C TYR A 203 0.86 -16.40 -3.58
N ASP A 204 1.99 -17.07 -3.40
CA ASP A 204 2.12 -18.53 -3.30
C ASP A 204 2.31 -19.07 -1.86
N LEU A 205 2.15 -18.25 -0.82
CA LEU A 205 2.47 -18.54 0.59
C LEU A 205 3.98 -18.79 0.87
N ILE A 206 4.83 -18.59 -0.13
CA ILE A 206 6.28 -18.81 -0.02
C ILE A 206 7.04 -17.48 -0.05
N ASN A 207 6.67 -16.63 -1.01
CA ASN A 207 7.28 -15.33 -1.21
C ASN A 207 6.23 -14.27 -1.57
N GLU A 208 6.58 -13.03 -1.32
CA GLU A 208 5.93 -11.85 -1.89
C GLU A 208 5.99 -11.91 -3.42
N ARG A 209 4.82 -11.80 -4.10
CA ARG A 209 4.71 -12.06 -5.56
C ARG A 209 4.08 -10.93 -6.34
N HIS A 210 3.13 -10.18 -5.77
CA HIS A 210 2.30 -9.19 -6.46
C HIS A 210 1.67 -9.74 -7.75
N TRP A 211 1.05 -10.92 -7.66
CA TRP A 211 0.33 -11.55 -8.77
C TRP A 211 -1.12 -11.05 -8.86
N MET A 212 -1.72 -11.21 -10.03
CA MET A 212 -3.15 -10.98 -10.20
C MET A 212 -3.97 -11.96 -9.35
N PRO A 213 -5.02 -11.52 -8.63
CA PRO A 213 -5.93 -12.40 -7.91
C PRO A 213 -6.40 -13.59 -8.73
N GLY A 214 -6.25 -14.79 -8.17
CA GLY A 214 -6.51 -16.07 -8.82
C GLY A 214 -5.29 -16.73 -9.46
N GLN A 215 -4.12 -16.11 -9.42
CA GLN A 215 -2.86 -16.74 -9.84
C GLN A 215 -2.08 -17.37 -8.69
N GLY A 216 -2.44 -17.08 -7.46
CA GLY A 216 -1.85 -17.62 -6.24
C GLY A 216 -2.86 -18.46 -5.46
N VAL A 217 -2.81 -18.35 -4.15
CA VAL A 217 -3.56 -19.22 -3.22
C VAL A 217 -4.56 -18.48 -2.34
N VAL A 218 -4.66 -17.15 -2.44
CA VAL A 218 -5.57 -16.35 -1.61
C VAL A 218 -7.02 -16.65 -1.98
N ASN A 219 -7.86 -16.89 -0.97
CA ASN A 219 -9.31 -17.00 -1.17
C ASN A 219 -9.93 -15.60 -1.31
N TRP A 220 -10.06 -15.14 -2.53
CA TRP A 220 -10.52 -13.77 -2.84
C TRP A 220 -11.97 -13.52 -2.45
N GLN A 221 -12.81 -14.55 -2.41
CA GLN A 221 -14.17 -14.40 -1.95
C GLN A 221 -14.24 -14.17 -0.44
N GLU A 222 -13.36 -14.82 0.33
CA GLU A 222 -13.24 -14.55 1.78
C GLU A 222 -12.71 -13.14 2.04
N VAL A 223 -11.70 -12.68 1.29
CA VAL A 223 -11.18 -11.30 1.39
C VAL A 223 -12.28 -10.28 1.10
N TYR A 224 -13.01 -10.44 -0.01
CA TYR A 224 -14.11 -9.55 -0.37
C TYR A 224 -15.22 -9.52 0.70
N ASN A 225 -15.62 -10.69 1.18
CA ASN A 225 -16.62 -10.79 2.25
C ASN A 225 -16.11 -10.22 3.57
N GLY A 226 -14.85 -10.46 3.94
CA GLY A 226 -14.24 -9.89 5.13
C GLY A 226 -14.24 -8.36 5.12
N LEU A 227 -13.91 -7.73 4.01
CA LEU A 227 -13.99 -6.27 3.83
C LEU A 227 -15.42 -5.75 3.98
N LYS A 228 -16.43 -6.48 3.46
CA LYS A 228 -17.84 -6.13 3.64
C LYS A 228 -18.30 -6.26 5.09
N GLU A 229 -17.92 -7.34 5.77
CA GLU A 229 -18.27 -7.59 7.17
C GLU A 229 -17.79 -6.48 8.11
N VAL A 230 -16.60 -5.92 7.85
CA VAL A 230 -16.05 -4.80 8.63
C VAL A 230 -16.51 -3.42 8.14
N ASN A 231 -17.44 -3.37 7.20
CA ASN A 231 -17.94 -2.12 6.59
C ASN A 231 -16.82 -1.25 5.99
N TYR A 232 -15.79 -1.88 5.39
CA TYR A 232 -14.75 -1.14 4.71
C TYR A 232 -15.34 -0.25 3.61
N SER A 233 -15.00 1.02 3.61
CA SER A 233 -15.54 2.04 2.68
C SER A 233 -14.51 2.59 1.69
N GLY A 234 -13.28 2.07 1.73
CA GLY A 234 -12.21 2.47 0.82
C GLY A 234 -12.33 1.86 -0.58
N LEU A 235 -11.23 1.88 -1.32
CA LEU A 235 -11.17 1.36 -2.69
C LEU A 235 -10.60 -0.06 -2.71
N TRP A 236 -10.92 -0.80 -3.76
CA TRP A 236 -10.24 -2.04 -4.13
C TRP A 236 -9.00 -1.65 -4.94
N LEU A 237 -7.86 -1.52 -4.25
CA LEU A 237 -6.63 -0.99 -4.82
C LEU A 237 -5.66 -2.13 -5.12
N TYR A 238 -5.35 -2.33 -6.39
CA TYR A 238 -4.35 -3.29 -6.82
C TYR A 238 -2.94 -2.72 -6.72
N GLU A 239 -2.06 -3.45 -6.05
CA GLU A 239 -0.62 -3.19 -6.05
C GLU A 239 0.10 -4.24 -6.91
N ILE A 240 -0.09 -4.11 -8.22
CA ILE A 240 0.44 -5.04 -9.23
C ILE A 240 0.99 -4.23 -10.41
N GLY A 241 2.19 -4.56 -10.86
CA GLY A 241 2.73 -4.01 -12.10
C GLY A 241 1.97 -4.51 -13.34
N TYR A 242 2.08 -3.78 -14.46
CA TYR A 242 1.51 -4.26 -15.73
C TYR A 242 2.17 -5.53 -16.28
N LYS A 243 3.36 -5.86 -15.77
CA LYS A 243 4.05 -7.12 -16.04
C LYS A 243 4.22 -7.88 -14.75
N SER A 244 3.57 -9.01 -14.63
CA SER A 244 3.68 -9.87 -13.46
C SER A 244 3.39 -11.32 -13.83
N ASN A 245 4.09 -12.27 -13.23
CA ASN A 245 3.91 -13.72 -13.42
C ASN A 245 3.86 -14.17 -14.88
N GLY A 246 4.78 -13.68 -15.73
CA GLY A 246 4.85 -14.03 -17.15
C GLY A 246 3.70 -13.48 -18.01
N ARG A 247 2.96 -12.49 -17.52
CA ARG A 247 1.83 -11.89 -18.21
C ARG A 247 1.93 -10.37 -18.29
N ILE A 248 1.29 -9.81 -19.30
CA ILE A 248 1.13 -8.36 -19.49
C ILE A 248 -0.35 -8.04 -19.31
N TYR A 249 -0.66 -7.09 -18.42
CA TYR A 249 -2.01 -6.65 -18.10
C TYR A 249 -2.32 -5.29 -18.69
N SER A 250 -3.55 -5.11 -19.12
CA SER A 250 -4.16 -3.81 -19.39
C SER A 250 -5.01 -3.35 -18.21
N PRO A 251 -5.35 -2.06 -18.11
CA PRO A 251 -6.30 -1.58 -17.08
C PRO A 251 -7.64 -2.34 -17.06
N LYS A 252 -8.12 -2.81 -18.22
CA LYS A 252 -9.37 -3.59 -18.33
C LYS A 252 -9.28 -4.96 -17.65
N ASP A 253 -8.10 -5.58 -17.62
CA ASP A 253 -7.90 -6.87 -16.96
C ASP A 253 -8.11 -6.75 -15.44
N PHE A 254 -7.67 -5.67 -14.81
CA PHE A 254 -7.91 -5.40 -13.39
C PHE A 254 -9.39 -5.18 -13.10
N VAL A 255 -10.09 -4.45 -13.96
CA VAL A 255 -11.54 -4.22 -13.81
C VAL A 255 -12.31 -5.51 -13.96
N GLN A 256 -11.97 -6.34 -14.95
CA GLN A 256 -12.60 -7.64 -15.15
C GLN A 256 -12.37 -8.57 -13.97
N ASN A 257 -11.11 -8.65 -13.47
CA ASN A 257 -10.77 -9.45 -12.29
C ASN A 257 -11.56 -9.03 -11.06
N ALA A 258 -11.64 -7.73 -10.77
CA ALA A 258 -12.41 -7.21 -9.64
C ALA A 258 -13.91 -7.56 -9.76
N ASN A 259 -14.50 -7.37 -10.95
CA ASN A 259 -15.90 -7.70 -11.19
C ASN A 259 -16.19 -9.19 -10.99
N ASP A 260 -15.30 -10.06 -11.47
CA ASP A 260 -15.45 -11.52 -11.29
C ASP A 260 -15.41 -11.90 -9.81
N ILE A 261 -14.54 -11.26 -8.99
CA ILE A 261 -14.52 -11.45 -7.53
C ILE A 261 -15.82 -10.93 -6.90
N PHE A 262 -16.26 -9.72 -7.25
CA PHE A 262 -17.43 -9.09 -6.64
C PHE A 262 -18.74 -9.83 -6.97
N GLU A 263 -18.80 -10.47 -8.13
CA GLU A 263 -19.93 -11.27 -8.60
C GLU A 263 -19.80 -12.76 -8.24
N ASN A 264 -18.78 -13.13 -7.46
CA ASN A 264 -18.50 -14.52 -7.06
C ASN A 264 -18.37 -15.48 -8.25
N LYS A 265 -17.74 -15.02 -9.33
CA LYS A 265 -17.44 -15.85 -10.50
C LYS A 265 -16.13 -16.59 -10.32
N LYS A 266 -15.97 -17.69 -11.06
CA LYS A 266 -14.68 -18.36 -11.17
C LYS A 266 -13.68 -17.41 -11.84
N LEU A 267 -12.54 -17.19 -11.19
CA LEU A 267 -11.48 -16.35 -11.74
C LEU A 267 -10.89 -16.99 -12.99
N GLY A 268 -10.77 -16.19 -14.03
CA GLY A 268 -10.22 -16.59 -15.32
C GLY A 268 -8.72 -16.37 -15.41
N VAL A 269 -8.22 -16.42 -16.63
CA VAL A 269 -6.86 -16.04 -16.98
C VAL A 269 -6.92 -14.64 -17.59
N TYR A 270 -6.28 -13.67 -16.93
CA TYR A 270 -6.26 -12.27 -17.35
C TYR A 270 -4.95 -11.90 -18.02
N GLY A 271 -4.95 -10.84 -18.83
CA GLY A 271 -3.77 -10.39 -19.57
C GLY A 271 -3.36 -11.35 -20.67
N ILE A 272 -2.27 -11.02 -21.36
CA ILE A 272 -1.66 -11.85 -22.41
C ILE A 272 -0.33 -12.42 -21.93
N GLU A 273 0.06 -13.59 -22.44
CA GLU A 273 1.38 -14.17 -22.19
C GLU A 273 2.49 -13.27 -22.75
N GLN A 274 3.60 -13.18 -21.97
CA GLN A 274 4.74 -12.33 -22.31
C GLN A 274 5.67 -13.01 -23.30
#